data_94fa7fa5a4e296736a9b4c259dacc557
#
_entry.id   94fa7fa5a4e296736a9b4c259dacc557
#
_cell.length_a   1.000
_cell.length_b   1.000
_cell.length_c   1.000
_cell.angle_alpha   90.00
_cell.angle_beta   90.00
_cell.angle_gamma   90.00
#
_symmetry.space_group_name_H-M   'P 1'
#
loop_
_entity.id
_entity.type
_entity.pdbx_description
1 polymer ?
#
loop_
_entity_poly.entity_id
_entity_poly.type
_entity_poly.pdbx_seq_one_letter_code
_entity_poly.pdbx_strand_id
1 'polypeptide(L)'
;MATKSNKAFNNLPILPPKQSLVETIAILKQESKSAVALAELKGLTNTLPNPNILINAVILKEAQASSGIENVITTQDKLYQALYAKSAKPDVATKEALRYREALIMGTLLIKEKGFLNTNGIITNRKNWKKIMQV
;
A
#
# COMPACT_ATOMS: atom_id res chain seq x y z
N MET A 1 -27.59 -35.04 0.85
CA MET A 1 -26.88 -33.75 1.02
C MET A 1 -25.51 -34.04 1.60
N ALA A 2 -24.45 -33.85 0.87
CA ALA A 2 -23.08 -34.10 1.35
C ALA A 2 -22.66 -32.96 2.29
N THR A 3 -22.41 -33.29 3.55
CA THR A 3 -21.83 -32.36 4.54
C THR A 3 -20.43 -31.97 4.06
N LYS A 4 -20.26 -30.69 3.68
CA LYS A 4 -18.92 -30.14 3.41
C LYS A 4 -18.06 -30.27 4.67
N SER A 5 -17.00 -31.06 4.58
CA SER A 5 -16.01 -31.21 5.65
C SER A 5 -15.43 -29.83 5.99
N ASN A 6 -15.63 -29.36 7.21
CA ASN A 6 -15.08 -28.09 7.74
C ASN A 6 -13.60 -28.23 8.14
N LYS A 7 -12.89 -29.21 7.57
CA LYS A 7 -11.47 -29.46 7.87
C LYS A 7 -10.62 -28.44 7.11
N ALA A 8 -9.75 -27.74 7.83
CA ALA A 8 -8.80 -26.81 7.23
C ALA A 8 -7.95 -27.50 6.17
N PHE A 9 -7.73 -26.83 5.02
CA PHE A 9 -6.90 -27.34 3.94
C PHE A 9 -5.42 -27.16 4.32
N ASN A 10 -4.76 -28.24 4.74
CA ASN A 10 -3.37 -28.22 5.22
C ASN A 10 -2.38 -28.91 4.27
N ASN A 11 -2.80 -29.27 3.05
CA ASN A 11 -1.94 -29.89 2.03
C ASN A 11 -1.26 -28.86 1.13
N LEU A 12 -0.82 -27.75 1.70
CA LEU A 12 -0.08 -26.72 0.98
C LEU A 12 1.36 -27.17 0.75
N PRO A 13 1.96 -26.88 -0.43
CA PRO A 13 3.36 -27.18 -0.68
C PRO A 13 4.26 -26.40 0.27
N ILE A 14 5.37 -27.02 0.68
CA ILE A 14 6.37 -26.38 1.54
C ILE A 14 7.07 -25.27 0.74
N LEU A 15 7.23 -24.09 1.36
CA LEU A 15 8.00 -22.98 0.80
C LEU A 15 9.46 -23.00 1.32
N PRO A 16 10.42 -22.57 0.52
CA PRO A 16 10.31 -22.12 -0.87
C PRO A 16 10.05 -23.29 -1.85
N PRO A 17 9.42 -23.05 -3.01
CA PRO A 17 9.23 -24.06 -4.01
C PRO A 17 10.58 -24.51 -4.59
N LYS A 18 10.63 -25.69 -5.18
CA LYS A 18 11.85 -26.18 -5.85
C LYS A 18 12.27 -25.21 -6.96
N GLN A 19 13.56 -24.89 -7.05
CA GLN A 19 14.13 -23.98 -8.04
C GLN A 19 13.70 -24.31 -9.47
N SER A 20 13.67 -25.59 -9.83
CA SER A 20 13.21 -26.06 -11.16
C SER A 20 11.75 -25.70 -11.51
N LEU A 21 10.91 -25.41 -10.51
CA LEU A 21 9.53 -24.98 -10.71
C LEU A 21 9.39 -23.47 -10.95
N VAL A 22 10.35 -22.67 -10.47
CA VAL A 22 10.31 -21.21 -10.55
C VAL A 22 11.27 -20.65 -11.60
N GLU A 23 12.37 -21.33 -11.90
CA GLU A 23 13.33 -20.92 -12.93
C GLU A 23 13.01 -21.56 -14.30
N THR A 24 11.76 -21.43 -14.73
CA THR A 24 11.38 -21.84 -16.08
C THR A 24 11.69 -20.72 -17.09
N ILE A 25 11.94 -21.09 -18.37
CA ILE A 25 12.18 -20.10 -19.44
C ILE A 25 11.05 -19.08 -19.53
N ALA A 26 9.81 -19.50 -19.30
CA ALA A 26 8.65 -18.60 -19.34
C ALA A 26 8.71 -17.56 -18.22
N ILE A 27 9.03 -17.98 -17.00
CA ILE A 27 9.16 -17.08 -15.83
C ILE A 27 10.33 -16.12 -16.02
N LEU A 28 11.51 -16.62 -16.45
CA LEU A 28 12.69 -15.78 -16.68
C LEU A 28 12.47 -14.76 -17.79
N LYS A 29 11.77 -15.12 -18.87
CA LYS A 29 11.39 -14.15 -19.91
C LYS A 29 10.42 -13.08 -19.39
N GLN A 30 9.49 -13.45 -18.54
CA GLN A 30 8.55 -12.48 -17.94
C GLN A 30 9.23 -11.58 -16.92
N GLU A 31 10.13 -12.14 -16.12
CA GLU A 31 10.97 -11.36 -15.18
C GLU A 31 11.79 -10.30 -15.93
N SER A 32 12.48 -10.70 -17.01
CA SER A 32 13.26 -9.78 -17.85
C SER A 32 12.38 -8.63 -18.41
N LYS A 33 11.18 -8.91 -18.92
CA LYS A 33 10.25 -7.88 -19.38
C LYS A 33 9.81 -6.94 -18.24
N SER A 34 9.55 -7.49 -17.07
CA SER A 34 9.15 -6.71 -15.89
C SER A 34 10.29 -5.82 -15.40
N ALA A 35 11.52 -6.34 -15.42
CA ALA A 35 12.71 -5.57 -15.06
C ALA A 35 12.95 -4.39 -16.00
N VAL A 36 12.77 -4.59 -17.31
CA VAL A 36 12.87 -3.50 -18.33
C VAL A 36 11.82 -2.44 -18.07
N ALA A 37 10.55 -2.81 -17.89
CA ALA A 37 9.47 -1.86 -17.63
C ALA A 37 9.69 -1.06 -16.33
N LEU A 38 10.22 -1.71 -15.29
CA LEU A 38 10.57 -1.05 -14.04
C LEU A 38 11.75 -0.07 -14.21
N ALA A 39 12.76 -0.45 -15.01
CA ALA A 39 13.89 0.42 -15.30
C ALA A 39 13.46 1.65 -16.12
N GLU A 40 12.57 1.50 -17.10
CA GLU A 40 11.97 2.60 -17.85
C GLU A 40 11.19 3.54 -16.93
N LEU A 41 10.34 3.01 -16.04
CA LEU A 41 9.62 3.81 -15.06
C LEU A 41 10.57 4.58 -14.15
N LYS A 42 11.63 3.93 -13.65
CA LYS A 42 12.67 4.56 -12.85
C LYS A 42 13.40 5.68 -13.62
N GLY A 43 13.68 5.45 -14.89
CA GLY A 43 14.26 6.49 -15.77
C GLY A 43 13.34 7.70 -15.93
N LEU A 44 12.07 7.47 -16.21
CA LEU A 44 11.07 8.53 -16.34
C LEU A 44 10.88 9.34 -15.05
N THR A 45 10.91 8.69 -13.87
CA THR A 45 10.77 9.43 -12.60
C THR A 45 11.89 10.43 -12.36
N ASN A 46 13.08 10.20 -12.90
CA ASN A 46 14.20 11.14 -12.80
C ASN A 46 14.01 12.41 -13.66
N THR A 47 13.12 12.38 -14.65
CA THR A 47 12.81 13.55 -15.49
C THR A 47 11.69 14.42 -14.91
N LEU A 48 10.99 13.96 -13.86
CA LEU A 48 9.92 14.72 -13.24
C LEU A 48 10.48 15.86 -12.40
N PRO A 49 10.00 17.11 -12.58
CA PRO A 49 10.43 18.25 -11.77
C PRO A 49 10.17 18.06 -10.28
N ASN A 50 9.07 17.38 -9.93
CA ASN A 50 8.72 17.05 -8.56
C ASN A 50 8.06 15.66 -8.47
N PRO A 51 8.83 14.59 -8.25
CA PRO A 51 8.31 13.24 -8.16
C PRO A 51 7.32 13.04 -6.99
N ASN A 52 7.35 13.91 -5.97
CA ASN A 52 6.42 13.82 -4.83
C ASN A 52 4.96 14.04 -5.24
N ILE A 53 4.69 14.75 -6.32
CA ILE A 53 3.32 14.92 -6.84
C ILE A 53 2.73 13.57 -7.21
N LEU A 54 3.49 12.76 -7.95
CA LEU A 54 3.05 11.42 -8.37
C LEU A 54 2.93 10.48 -7.17
N ILE A 55 3.92 10.49 -6.27
CA ILE A 55 3.91 9.69 -5.04
C ILE A 55 2.68 10.02 -4.20
N ASN A 56 2.38 11.30 -4.00
CA ASN A 56 1.19 11.73 -3.25
C ASN A 56 -0.11 11.27 -3.91
N ALA A 57 -0.21 11.35 -5.24
CA ALA A 57 -1.39 10.89 -5.98
C ALA A 57 -1.61 9.37 -5.82
N VAL A 58 -0.53 8.58 -5.92
CA VAL A 58 -0.59 7.12 -5.73
C VAL A 58 -0.98 6.77 -4.30
N ILE A 59 -0.38 7.41 -3.29
CA ILE A 59 -0.70 7.17 -1.87
C ILE A 59 -2.16 7.51 -1.57
N LEU A 60 -2.68 8.62 -2.12
CA LEU A 60 -4.10 8.99 -1.94
C LEU A 60 -5.04 7.98 -2.59
N LYS A 61 -4.70 7.49 -3.78
CA LYS A 61 -5.49 6.48 -4.48
C LYS A 61 -5.49 5.15 -3.74
N GLU A 62 -4.35 4.76 -3.20
CA GLU A 62 -4.21 3.56 -2.36
C GLU A 62 -5.04 3.70 -1.07
N ALA A 63 -4.93 4.84 -0.37
CA ALA A 63 -5.69 5.09 0.84
C ALA A 63 -7.21 5.04 0.59
N GLN A 64 -7.67 5.61 -0.53
CA GLN A 64 -9.06 5.55 -0.94
C GLN A 64 -9.53 4.12 -1.22
N ALA A 65 -8.74 3.36 -2.01
CA ALA A 65 -9.09 2.01 -2.40
C ALA A 65 -9.11 1.05 -1.20
N SER A 66 -8.10 1.12 -0.33
CA SER A 66 -8.00 0.29 0.87
C SER A 66 -9.10 0.60 1.88
N SER A 67 -9.41 1.88 2.11
CA SER A 67 -10.54 2.28 2.96
C SER A 67 -11.88 1.82 2.38
N GLY A 68 -12.03 1.84 1.06
CA GLY A 68 -13.22 1.35 0.36
C GLY A 68 -13.51 -0.13 0.58
N ILE A 69 -12.48 -0.96 0.76
CA ILE A 69 -12.63 -2.38 1.10
C ILE A 69 -13.28 -2.55 2.49
N GLU A 70 -13.03 -1.62 3.40
CA GLU A 70 -13.59 -1.57 4.76
C GLU A 70 -14.92 -0.79 4.84
N ASN A 71 -15.58 -0.53 3.69
CA ASN A 71 -16.81 0.27 3.57
C ASN A 71 -16.66 1.76 3.96
N VAL A 72 -15.46 2.27 4.01
CA VAL A 72 -15.18 3.71 4.21
C VAL A 72 -15.11 4.38 2.85
N ILE A 73 -16.24 4.91 2.38
CA ILE A 73 -16.38 5.43 1.01
C ILE A 73 -16.14 6.94 0.99
N THR A 74 -15.11 7.37 0.26
CA THR A 74 -14.84 8.77 -0.05
C THR A 74 -14.44 8.93 -1.52
N THR A 75 -14.38 10.17 -2.01
CA THR A 75 -13.97 10.49 -3.38
C THR A 75 -12.60 11.15 -3.40
N GLN A 76 -11.90 11.05 -4.53
CA GLN A 76 -10.63 11.75 -4.70
C GLN A 76 -10.79 13.26 -4.55
N ASP A 77 -11.86 13.85 -5.07
CA ASP A 77 -12.12 15.28 -4.95
C ASP A 77 -12.23 15.74 -3.49
N LYS A 78 -12.96 14.97 -2.66
CA LYS A 78 -13.05 15.25 -1.21
C LYS A 78 -11.68 15.14 -0.53
N LEU A 79 -10.86 14.17 -0.91
CA LEU A 79 -9.50 14.01 -0.37
C LEU A 79 -8.60 15.17 -0.77
N TYR A 80 -8.62 15.61 -2.03
CA TYR A 80 -7.87 16.76 -2.48
C TYR A 80 -8.36 18.07 -1.85
N GLN A 81 -9.68 18.27 -1.76
CA GLN A 81 -10.24 19.41 -1.06
C GLN A 81 -9.81 19.48 0.39
N ALA A 82 -9.85 18.35 1.11
CA ALA A 82 -9.45 18.28 2.51
C ALA A 82 -7.94 18.53 2.73
N LEU A 83 -7.09 18.20 1.74
CA LEU A 83 -5.65 18.44 1.83
C LEU A 83 -5.25 19.88 1.49
N TYR A 84 -5.93 20.52 0.55
CA TYR A 84 -5.47 21.77 -0.04
C TYR A 84 -6.41 22.95 0.19
N ALA A 85 -7.69 22.72 0.49
CA ALA A 85 -8.64 23.80 0.76
C ALA A 85 -8.69 24.14 2.26
N LYS A 86 -8.26 25.34 2.62
CA LYS A 86 -8.21 25.82 4.03
C LYS A 86 -9.56 25.83 4.76
N SER A 87 -10.66 25.83 4.02
CA SER A 87 -12.03 25.89 4.56
C SER A 87 -12.76 24.55 4.58
N ALA A 88 -12.15 23.48 4.05
CA ALA A 88 -12.80 22.18 3.95
C ALA A 88 -12.92 21.52 5.33
N LYS A 89 -14.16 21.17 5.71
CA LYS A 89 -14.42 20.29 6.86
C LYS A 89 -14.67 18.89 6.32
N PRO A 90 -13.66 18.01 6.33
CA PRO A 90 -13.80 16.66 5.80
C PRO A 90 -14.78 15.84 6.64
N ASP A 91 -15.59 15.03 5.98
CA ASP A 91 -16.45 14.04 6.63
C ASP A 91 -15.62 12.91 7.27
N VAL A 92 -16.27 12.06 8.05
CA VAL A 92 -15.60 10.98 8.80
C VAL A 92 -14.83 10.04 7.87
N ALA A 93 -15.43 9.64 6.75
CA ALA A 93 -14.80 8.75 5.77
C ALA A 93 -13.55 9.38 5.13
N THR A 94 -13.63 10.66 4.77
CA THR A 94 -12.49 11.40 4.21
C THR A 94 -11.36 11.54 5.24
N LYS A 95 -11.69 11.84 6.51
CA LYS A 95 -10.69 11.88 7.60
C LYS A 95 -9.99 10.54 7.77
N GLU A 96 -10.73 9.45 7.72
CA GLU A 96 -10.16 8.11 7.88
C GLU A 96 -9.21 7.73 6.74
N ALA A 97 -9.60 7.99 5.50
CA ALA A 97 -8.73 7.78 4.35
C ALA A 97 -7.46 8.65 4.39
N LEU A 98 -7.56 9.90 4.87
CA LEU A 98 -6.38 10.76 5.07
C LEU A 98 -5.46 10.24 6.18
N ARG A 99 -6.00 9.68 7.25
CA ARG A 99 -5.21 9.03 8.31
C ARG A 99 -4.48 7.79 7.79
N TYR A 100 -5.15 7.00 6.96
CA TYR A 100 -4.50 5.87 6.28
C TYR A 100 -3.31 6.34 5.44
N ARG A 101 -3.49 7.43 4.67
CA ARG A 101 -2.39 8.08 3.94
C ARG A 101 -1.21 8.46 4.85
N GLU A 102 -1.48 9.11 5.98
CA GLU A 102 -0.45 9.49 6.94
C GLU A 102 0.29 8.27 7.50
N ALA A 103 -0.44 7.19 7.82
CA ALA A 103 0.16 5.93 8.27
C ALA A 103 1.10 5.31 7.22
N LEU A 104 0.73 5.36 5.93
CA LEU A 104 1.59 4.90 4.83
C LEU A 104 2.89 5.72 4.74
N ILE A 105 2.79 7.05 4.84
CA ILE A 105 3.96 7.93 4.78
C ILE A 105 4.89 7.66 5.98
N MET A 106 4.34 7.62 7.19
CA MET A 106 5.12 7.35 8.40
C MET A 106 5.75 5.95 8.38
N GLY A 107 5.02 4.94 7.93
CA GLY A 107 5.54 3.59 7.76
C GLY A 107 6.71 3.54 6.77
N THR A 108 6.60 4.25 5.66
CA THR A 108 7.66 4.35 4.65
C THR A 108 8.92 5.03 5.22
N LEU A 109 8.76 6.11 6.00
CA LEU A 109 9.87 6.80 6.64
C LEU A 109 10.58 5.90 7.65
N LEU A 110 9.82 5.15 8.48
CA LEU A 110 10.38 4.20 9.43
C LEU A 110 11.18 3.08 8.75
N ILE A 111 10.70 2.59 7.62
CA ILE A 111 11.42 1.56 6.85
C ILE A 111 12.70 2.14 6.24
N LYS A 112 12.65 3.37 5.72
CA LYS A 112 13.84 4.05 5.19
C LYS A 112 14.91 4.28 6.25
N GLU A 113 14.51 4.65 7.47
CA GLU A 113 15.41 4.88 8.59
C GLU A 113 16.04 3.57 9.11
N LYS A 114 15.24 2.51 9.25
CA LYS A 114 15.67 1.24 9.87
C LYS A 114 16.16 0.20 8.87
N GLY A 115 15.91 0.37 7.58
CA GLY A 115 16.27 -0.56 6.52
C GLY A 115 15.36 -1.78 6.39
N PHE A 116 14.46 -2.02 7.34
CA PHE A 116 13.55 -3.17 7.35
C PHE A 116 12.26 -2.91 8.13
N LEU A 117 11.22 -3.66 7.81
CA LEU A 117 9.95 -3.66 8.54
C LEU A 117 10.00 -4.72 9.64
N ASN A 118 9.77 -4.30 10.88
CA ASN A 118 9.66 -5.20 12.03
C ASN A 118 8.36 -4.96 12.80
N THR A 119 8.02 -5.90 13.70
CA THR A 119 6.81 -5.84 14.52
C THR A 119 6.73 -4.56 15.37
N ASN A 120 7.85 -4.11 15.93
CA ASN A 120 7.89 -2.88 16.73
C ASN A 120 7.62 -1.63 15.87
N GLY A 121 8.11 -1.60 14.62
CA GLY A 121 7.78 -0.55 13.65
C GLY A 121 6.29 -0.49 13.33
N ILE A 122 5.65 -1.65 13.14
CA ILE A 122 4.21 -1.75 12.90
C ILE A 122 3.42 -1.25 14.12
N ILE A 123 3.80 -1.69 15.34
CA ILE A 123 3.15 -1.27 16.59
C ILE A 123 3.32 0.24 16.81
N THR A 124 4.50 0.79 16.54
CA THR A 124 4.78 2.23 16.67
C THR A 124 3.95 3.04 15.69
N ASN A 125 3.88 2.60 14.44
CA ASN A 125 3.05 3.23 13.42
C ASN A 125 1.57 3.23 13.83
N ARG A 126 1.05 2.08 14.33
CA ARG A 126 -0.32 1.97 14.85
C ARG A 126 -0.58 2.88 16.06
N LYS A 127 0.37 3.03 16.99
CA LYS A 127 0.24 3.92 18.15
C LYS A 127 0.18 5.38 17.72
N ASN A 128 1.03 5.79 16.79
CA ASN A 128 1.02 7.13 16.22
C ASN A 128 -0.31 7.40 15.49
N TRP A 129 -0.81 6.42 14.74
CA TRP A 129 -2.12 6.50 14.09
C TRP A 129 -3.26 6.68 15.10
N LYS A 130 -3.26 5.95 16.23
CA LYS A 130 -4.25 6.12 17.30
C LYS A 130 -4.20 7.49 17.97
N LYS A 131 -3.02 8.07 18.18
CA LYS A 131 -2.88 9.44 18.72
C LYS A 131 -3.50 10.49 17.79
N ILE A 132 -3.32 10.32 16.48
CA ILE A 132 -3.93 11.19 15.45
C ILE A 132 -5.47 11.02 15.46
N MET A 133 -5.98 9.86 15.88
CA MET A 133 -7.41 9.55 15.97
C MET A 133 -8.14 10.23 17.15
N GLN A 134 -7.42 10.67 18.18
CA GLN A 134 -8.00 11.23 19.42
C GLN A 134 -8.11 12.76 19.41
N VAL A 135 -7.73 13.43 18.32
CA VAL A 135 -7.91 14.85 18.06
C VAL A 135 -9.00 15.04 17.02
#